data_edd1b81946fad7e979fcf0b1acb3e1a2
#
_entry.id   edd1b81946fad7e979fcf0b1acb3e1a2
#
_cell.length_a   1.000
_cell.length_b   1.000
_cell.length_c   1.000
_cell.angle_alpha   90.00
_cell.angle_beta   90.00
_cell.angle_gamma   90.00
#
_symmetry.space_group_name_H-M   'P 1'
#
loop_
_entity.id
_entity.type
_entity.pdbx_description
1 polymer ?
#
loop_
_entity_poly.entity_id
_entity_poly.type
_entity_poly.pdbx_seq_one_letter_code
_entity_poly.pdbx_strand_id
1 'polypeptide(L)'
;MPVDLLAIAAHRDDVELTCAGTLLKAAAQGYRTGILDLTAGETGTRGSADLRAEEAARAAEILGVAERRNAGLPDAHLHNDEASRRVLVEEIRHFAPRVVILPFPVGRHPDHRIASELARDACFLAGLARYPAGGTPHRPHKILYALAYREDPVKPTFVVDISAEFERKMAAIRCYASQFDGARNAGEIFPTGQDLYSLIETQNAHYGSLIRTRYGEPFFTHETMAVDDVVALGVQSM
;
A
#
# COMPACT_ATOMS: atom_id res chain seq x y z
N MET A 1 12.82 -10.81 -10.19
CA MET A 1 12.87 -9.98 -11.44
C MET A 1 12.35 -8.59 -11.09
N PRO A 2 12.90 -7.51 -11.65
CA PRO A 2 12.46 -6.15 -11.34
C PRO A 2 10.93 -5.96 -11.51
N VAL A 3 10.33 -5.13 -10.65
CA VAL A 3 8.95 -4.71 -10.78
C VAL A 3 8.87 -3.23 -11.19
N ASP A 4 7.78 -2.81 -11.83
CA ASP A 4 7.58 -1.39 -12.15
C ASP A 4 7.01 -0.62 -10.96
N LEU A 5 6.11 -1.27 -10.21
CA LEU A 5 5.40 -0.69 -9.08
C LEU A 5 5.46 -1.63 -7.88
N LEU A 6 6.01 -1.15 -6.77
CA LEU A 6 6.07 -1.87 -5.49
C LEU A 6 5.20 -1.16 -4.45
N ALA A 7 4.26 -1.84 -3.85
CA ALA A 7 3.57 -1.36 -2.66
C ALA A 7 4.24 -1.94 -1.40
N ILE A 8 4.61 -1.07 -0.45
CA ILE A 8 5.20 -1.44 0.84
C ILE A 8 4.20 -1.04 1.93
N ALA A 9 3.89 -1.96 2.82
CA ALA A 9 2.96 -1.73 3.92
C ALA A 9 3.44 -2.38 5.22
N ALA A 10 2.90 -1.93 6.35
CA ALA A 10 3.25 -2.48 7.65
C ALA A 10 2.76 -3.92 7.80
N HIS A 11 1.51 -4.20 7.41
CA HIS A 11 0.83 -5.47 7.60
C HIS A 11 0.27 -6.03 6.29
N ARG A 12 -0.10 -7.32 6.32
CA ARG A 12 -0.49 -8.10 5.14
C ARG A 12 -1.82 -7.73 4.47
N ASP A 13 -2.63 -6.88 5.05
CA ASP A 13 -3.94 -6.44 4.53
C ASP A 13 -3.97 -4.96 4.11
N ASP A 14 -2.98 -4.19 4.49
CA ASP A 14 -2.94 -2.74 4.28
C ASP A 14 -2.97 -2.35 2.79
N VAL A 15 -2.23 -3.08 1.95
CA VAL A 15 -2.16 -2.83 0.49
C VAL A 15 -3.52 -3.03 -0.15
N GLU A 16 -4.23 -4.10 0.25
CA GLU A 16 -5.55 -4.40 -0.26
C GLU A 16 -6.54 -3.28 0.08
N LEU A 17 -6.46 -2.77 1.29
CA LEU A 17 -7.33 -1.69 1.76
C LEU A 17 -7.06 -0.36 1.07
N THR A 18 -5.79 -0.04 0.78
CA THR A 18 -5.39 1.32 0.40
C THR A 18 -5.11 1.51 -1.08
N CYS A 19 -4.48 0.56 -1.77
CA CYS A 19 -4.00 0.76 -3.15
C CYS A 19 -4.10 -0.46 -4.09
N ALA A 20 -4.87 -1.49 -3.72
CA ALA A 20 -5.01 -2.70 -4.54
C ALA A 20 -5.62 -2.44 -5.93
N GLY A 21 -6.58 -1.52 -6.03
CA GLY A 21 -7.16 -1.13 -7.31
C GLY A 21 -6.13 -0.52 -8.26
N THR A 22 -5.23 0.29 -7.71
CA THR A 22 -4.10 0.88 -8.46
C THR A 22 -3.12 -0.18 -8.94
N LEU A 23 -2.80 -1.19 -8.10
CA LEU A 23 -1.97 -2.32 -8.53
C LEU A 23 -2.63 -3.13 -9.64
N LEU A 24 -3.92 -3.43 -9.53
CA LEU A 24 -4.70 -4.12 -10.56
C LEU A 24 -4.72 -3.35 -11.87
N LYS A 25 -4.95 -2.04 -11.81
CA LYS A 25 -4.94 -1.17 -12.99
C LYS A 25 -3.57 -1.13 -13.65
N ALA A 26 -2.51 -1.00 -12.87
CA ALA A 26 -1.14 -1.04 -13.38
C ALA A 26 -0.84 -2.39 -14.07
N ALA A 27 -1.25 -3.51 -13.46
CA ALA A 27 -1.10 -4.83 -14.06
C ALA A 27 -1.88 -4.96 -15.40
N ALA A 28 -3.10 -4.43 -15.47
CA ALA A 28 -3.89 -4.39 -16.69
C ALA A 28 -3.24 -3.54 -17.80
N GLN A 29 -2.43 -2.56 -17.44
CA GLN A 29 -1.61 -1.74 -18.35
C GLN A 29 -0.29 -2.42 -18.76
N GLY A 30 -0.02 -3.65 -18.29
CA GLY A 30 1.18 -4.42 -18.60
C GLY A 30 2.37 -4.17 -17.67
N TYR A 31 2.21 -3.39 -16.60
CA TYR A 31 3.26 -3.19 -15.61
C TYR A 31 3.36 -4.38 -14.66
N ARG A 32 4.57 -4.70 -14.26
CA ARG A 32 4.83 -5.70 -13.22
C ARG A 32 4.68 -5.04 -11.85
N THR A 33 3.83 -5.61 -11.02
CA THR A 33 3.56 -5.12 -9.67
C THR A 33 4.11 -6.08 -8.62
N GLY A 34 4.47 -5.56 -7.44
CA GLY A 34 4.92 -6.33 -6.30
C GLY A 34 4.38 -5.78 -4.98
N ILE A 35 4.42 -6.61 -3.94
CA ILE A 35 4.04 -6.23 -2.58
C ILE A 35 5.16 -6.63 -1.62
N LEU A 36 5.49 -5.74 -0.68
CA LEU A 36 6.35 -6.01 0.45
C LEU A 36 5.61 -5.68 1.75
N ASP A 37 5.26 -6.72 2.50
CA ASP A 37 4.75 -6.58 3.86
C ASP A 37 5.93 -6.49 4.83
N LEU A 38 5.94 -5.54 5.77
CA LEU A 38 7.06 -5.39 6.68
C LEU A 38 7.02 -6.41 7.82
N THR A 39 5.82 -6.74 8.32
CA THR A 39 5.60 -7.67 9.43
C THR A 39 4.72 -8.84 9.03
N ALA A 40 4.68 -9.88 9.84
CA ALA A 40 3.74 -10.99 9.66
C ALA A 40 2.36 -10.73 10.31
N GLY A 41 2.22 -9.62 11.05
CA GLY A 41 1.02 -9.28 11.80
C GLY A 41 0.81 -10.20 13.01
N GLU A 42 1.89 -10.70 13.61
CA GLU A 42 1.90 -11.74 14.65
C GLU A 42 1.35 -11.28 16.00
N THR A 43 1.26 -9.97 16.25
CA THR A 43 0.64 -9.43 17.46
C THR A 43 -0.85 -9.12 17.29
N GLY A 44 -1.40 -9.34 16.10
CA GLY A 44 -2.80 -9.09 15.79
C GLY A 44 -3.75 -9.89 16.70
N THR A 45 -4.83 -9.27 17.15
CA THR A 45 -5.83 -9.87 18.03
C THR A 45 -6.56 -11.06 17.39
N ARG A 46 -6.54 -11.15 16.04
CA ARG A 46 -7.29 -12.15 15.27
C ARG A 46 -6.39 -12.90 14.32
N GLY A 47 -6.73 -14.19 14.11
CA GLY A 47 -5.97 -15.06 13.23
C GLY A 47 -4.61 -15.45 13.83
N SER A 48 -3.78 -16.04 13.00
CA SER A 48 -2.37 -16.32 13.30
C SER A 48 -1.51 -15.80 12.15
N ALA A 49 -0.20 -15.68 12.37
CA ALA A 49 0.73 -15.27 11.31
C ALA A 49 0.66 -16.22 10.10
N ASP A 50 0.51 -17.53 10.31
CA ASP A 50 0.39 -18.53 9.25
C ASP A 50 -0.92 -18.39 8.48
N LEU A 51 -2.06 -18.22 9.17
CA LEU A 51 -3.35 -18.01 8.53
C LEU A 51 -3.35 -16.73 7.69
N ARG A 52 -2.81 -15.63 8.24
CA ARG A 52 -2.66 -14.36 7.50
C ARG A 52 -1.70 -14.50 6.31
N ALA A 53 -0.71 -15.41 6.38
CA ALA A 53 0.14 -15.69 5.23
C ALA A 53 -0.63 -16.39 4.10
N GLU A 54 -1.49 -17.35 4.42
CA GLU A 54 -2.35 -18.01 3.44
C GLU A 54 -3.38 -17.05 2.83
N GLU A 55 -3.98 -16.17 3.66
CA GLU A 55 -4.90 -15.13 3.20
C GLU A 55 -4.21 -14.15 2.25
N ALA A 56 -2.99 -13.71 2.59
CA ALA A 56 -2.17 -12.84 1.76
C ALA A 56 -1.76 -13.50 0.43
N ALA A 57 -1.47 -14.80 0.43
CA ALA A 57 -1.16 -15.53 -0.80
C ALA A 57 -2.37 -15.57 -1.75
N ARG A 58 -3.57 -15.87 -1.23
CA ARG A 58 -4.80 -15.83 -2.02
C ARG A 58 -5.11 -14.44 -2.56
N ALA A 59 -4.93 -13.40 -1.74
CA ALA A 59 -5.09 -12.01 -2.18
C ALA A 59 -4.10 -11.66 -3.29
N ALA A 60 -2.83 -12.06 -3.17
CA ALA A 60 -1.80 -11.85 -4.18
C ALA A 60 -2.15 -12.49 -5.54
N GLU A 61 -2.74 -13.70 -5.53
CA GLU A 61 -3.25 -14.36 -6.73
C GLU A 61 -4.36 -13.55 -7.41
N ILE A 62 -5.33 -13.05 -6.63
CA ILE A 62 -6.42 -12.20 -7.16
C ILE A 62 -5.85 -10.90 -7.75
N LEU A 63 -4.88 -10.30 -7.07
CA LEU A 63 -4.24 -9.06 -7.53
C LEU A 63 -3.35 -9.29 -8.76
N GLY A 64 -2.87 -10.52 -8.96
CA GLY A 64 -1.97 -10.86 -10.07
C GLY A 64 -0.59 -10.20 -9.92
N VAL A 65 -0.13 -9.96 -8.68
CA VAL A 65 1.20 -9.40 -8.44
C VAL A 65 2.28 -10.41 -8.81
N ALA A 66 3.38 -9.93 -9.37
CA ALA A 66 4.49 -10.77 -9.80
C ALA A 66 5.22 -11.43 -8.63
N GLU A 67 5.25 -10.76 -7.49
CA GLU A 67 5.89 -11.26 -6.28
C GLU A 67 5.31 -10.54 -5.05
N ARG A 68 5.07 -11.30 -3.96
CA ARG A 68 4.79 -10.77 -2.63
C ARG A 68 5.79 -11.34 -1.65
N ARG A 69 6.41 -10.49 -0.84
CA ARG A 69 7.39 -10.87 0.17
C ARG A 69 7.03 -10.28 1.52
N ASN A 70 7.63 -10.86 2.57
CA ASN A 70 7.56 -10.33 3.91
C ASN A 70 8.98 -10.03 4.41
N ALA A 71 9.22 -8.84 4.96
CA ALA A 71 10.52 -8.42 5.46
C ALA A 71 10.90 -9.08 6.80
N GLY A 72 9.95 -9.69 7.49
CA GLY A 72 10.17 -10.37 8.77
C GLY A 72 10.53 -9.45 9.93
N LEU A 73 10.13 -8.17 9.86
CA LEU A 73 10.30 -7.24 10.96
C LEU A 73 9.23 -7.48 12.03
N PRO A 74 9.52 -7.18 13.32
CA PRO A 74 8.60 -7.47 14.42
C PRO A 74 7.36 -6.56 14.38
N ASP A 75 6.17 -7.17 14.42
CA ASP A 75 4.88 -6.48 14.46
C ASP A 75 4.67 -5.73 15.78
N ALA A 76 4.03 -4.57 15.73
CA ALA A 76 3.85 -3.61 16.81
C ALA A 76 5.18 -3.03 17.39
N HIS A 77 6.30 -3.41 16.81
CA HIS A 77 7.66 -3.02 17.24
C HIS A 77 8.53 -2.56 16.06
N LEU A 78 7.93 -1.99 15.04
CA LEU A 78 8.68 -1.39 13.94
C LEU A 78 9.52 -0.21 14.44
N HIS A 79 10.78 -0.18 14.02
CA HIS A 79 11.70 0.92 14.31
C HIS A 79 12.41 1.35 13.01
N ASN A 80 12.59 2.66 12.84
CA ASN A 80 13.42 3.20 11.78
C ASN A 80 14.90 3.26 12.26
N ASP A 81 15.49 2.08 12.45
CA ASP A 81 16.88 1.89 12.87
C ASP A 81 17.76 1.31 11.75
N GLU A 82 19.05 1.15 12.02
CA GLU A 82 20.02 0.66 11.04
C GLU A 82 19.71 -0.77 10.58
N ALA A 83 19.29 -1.65 11.49
CA ALA A 83 18.99 -3.05 11.18
C ALA A 83 17.79 -3.15 10.26
N SER A 84 16.70 -2.46 10.58
CA SER A 84 15.47 -2.41 9.77
C SER A 84 15.72 -1.78 8.40
N ARG A 85 16.48 -0.66 8.34
CA ARG A 85 16.85 -0.04 7.05
C ARG A 85 17.64 -0.98 6.18
N ARG A 86 18.57 -1.75 6.74
CA ARG A 86 19.35 -2.72 5.97
C ARG A 86 18.47 -3.79 5.33
N VAL A 87 17.54 -4.35 6.09
CA VAL A 87 16.57 -5.32 5.56
C VAL A 87 15.78 -4.72 4.39
N LEU A 88 15.23 -3.54 4.56
CA LEU A 88 14.44 -2.90 3.51
C LEU A 88 15.28 -2.49 2.29
N VAL A 89 16.51 -2.08 2.49
CA VAL A 89 17.44 -1.79 1.38
C VAL A 89 17.66 -3.02 0.52
N GLU A 90 17.85 -4.19 1.14
CA GLU A 90 18.02 -5.46 0.44
C GLU A 90 16.75 -5.84 -0.35
N GLU A 91 15.58 -5.68 0.24
CA GLU A 91 14.29 -5.93 -0.44
C GLU A 91 14.05 -4.93 -1.60
N ILE A 92 14.32 -3.64 -1.42
CA ILE A 92 14.19 -2.64 -2.48
C ILE A 92 15.16 -2.95 -3.65
N ARG A 93 16.38 -3.36 -3.35
CA ARG A 93 17.35 -3.79 -4.37
C ARG A 93 16.92 -5.07 -5.08
N HIS A 94 16.27 -6.00 -4.35
CA HIS A 94 15.70 -7.22 -4.94
C HIS A 94 14.58 -6.91 -5.93
N PHE A 95 13.60 -6.12 -5.52
CA PHE A 95 12.47 -5.72 -6.36
C PHE A 95 12.88 -4.73 -7.47
N ALA A 96 13.88 -3.92 -7.24
CA ALA A 96 14.34 -2.85 -8.11
C ALA A 96 13.20 -2.01 -8.75
N PRO A 97 12.25 -1.45 -7.95
CA PRO A 97 11.04 -0.83 -8.45
C PRO A 97 11.30 0.54 -9.07
N ARG A 98 10.55 0.90 -10.10
CA ARG A 98 10.54 2.28 -10.64
C ARG A 98 9.77 3.23 -9.77
N VAL A 99 8.63 2.76 -9.24
CA VAL A 99 7.71 3.51 -8.37
C VAL A 99 7.45 2.72 -7.11
N VAL A 100 7.43 3.40 -5.96
CA VAL A 100 7.06 2.81 -4.67
C VAL A 100 5.82 3.51 -4.12
N ILE A 101 4.85 2.74 -3.66
CA ILE A 101 3.71 3.21 -2.87
C ILE A 101 3.98 2.89 -1.40
N LEU A 102 3.88 3.90 -0.55
CA LEU A 102 4.04 3.81 0.90
C LEU A 102 2.75 4.17 1.63
N PRO A 103 2.58 3.75 2.90
CA PRO A 103 1.55 4.32 3.75
C PRO A 103 1.74 5.83 3.91
N PHE A 104 0.64 6.58 4.05
CA PHE A 104 0.73 8.01 4.35
C PHE A 104 1.43 8.20 5.72
N PRO A 105 2.37 9.17 5.86
CA PRO A 105 3.22 9.28 7.05
C PRO A 105 2.49 9.77 8.31
N VAL A 106 1.26 10.24 8.17
CA VAL A 106 0.42 10.65 9.29
C VAL A 106 -0.76 9.69 9.40
N GLY A 107 -0.94 9.09 10.56
CA GLY A 107 -2.00 8.12 10.80
C GLY A 107 -2.00 7.63 12.25
N ARG A 108 -3.11 7.02 12.68
CA ARG A 108 -3.28 6.57 14.06
C ARG A 108 -2.43 5.36 14.42
N HIS A 109 -2.16 4.47 13.44
CA HIS A 109 -1.38 3.25 13.71
C HIS A 109 0.11 3.58 13.78
N PRO A 110 0.81 3.24 14.89
CA PRO A 110 2.23 3.55 15.01
C PRO A 110 3.07 2.90 13.92
N ASP A 111 2.83 1.63 13.60
CA ASP A 111 3.60 0.91 12.58
C ASP A 111 3.42 1.50 11.18
N HIS A 112 2.24 2.02 10.82
CA HIS A 112 2.05 2.66 9.51
C HIS A 112 2.93 3.91 9.36
N ARG A 113 3.05 4.72 10.43
CA ARG A 113 3.92 5.90 10.42
C ARG A 113 5.38 5.51 10.31
N ILE A 114 5.81 4.53 11.11
CA ILE A 114 7.19 4.04 11.08
C ILE A 114 7.50 3.34 9.76
N ALA A 115 6.58 2.54 9.21
CA ALA A 115 6.74 1.90 7.91
C ALA A 115 6.96 2.93 6.79
N SER A 116 6.19 4.02 6.81
CA SER A 116 6.33 5.12 5.84
C SER A 116 7.72 5.75 5.90
N GLU A 117 8.16 6.13 7.10
CA GLU A 117 9.45 6.77 7.32
C GLU A 117 10.62 5.84 7.00
N LEU A 118 10.59 4.62 7.53
CA LEU A 118 11.59 3.58 7.32
C LEU A 118 11.77 3.25 5.83
N ALA A 119 10.66 3.02 5.13
CA ALA A 119 10.71 2.67 3.71
C ALA A 119 11.17 3.85 2.84
N ARG A 120 10.81 5.09 3.19
CA ARG A 120 11.32 6.28 2.51
C ARG A 120 12.84 6.40 2.64
N ASP A 121 13.37 6.24 3.85
CA ASP A 121 14.81 6.24 4.11
C ASP A 121 15.51 5.12 3.34
N ALA A 122 14.95 3.91 3.37
CA ALA A 122 15.48 2.76 2.66
C ALA A 122 15.51 2.97 1.14
N CYS A 123 14.51 3.62 0.55
CA CYS A 123 14.50 3.99 -0.88
C CYS A 123 15.70 4.89 -1.26
N PHE A 124 16.05 5.84 -0.40
CA PHE A 124 17.22 6.67 -0.62
C PHE A 124 18.52 5.86 -0.47
N LEU A 125 18.64 5.10 0.62
CA LEU A 125 19.84 4.33 0.97
C LEU A 125 20.12 3.21 -0.05
N ALA A 126 19.08 2.58 -0.61
CA ALA A 126 19.20 1.52 -1.60
C ALA A 126 19.95 1.96 -2.87
N GLY A 127 19.92 3.25 -3.20
CA GLY A 127 20.68 3.83 -4.31
C GLY A 127 22.15 4.07 -4.02
N LEU A 128 22.59 3.95 -2.76
CA LEU A 128 23.99 4.21 -2.39
C LEU A 128 24.85 2.96 -2.61
N ALA A 129 25.79 3.02 -3.54
CA ALA A 129 26.65 1.88 -3.90
C ALA A 129 27.50 1.35 -2.73
N ARG A 130 27.81 2.20 -1.74
CA ARG A 130 28.63 1.82 -0.59
C ARG A 130 27.84 1.53 0.68
N TYR A 131 26.49 1.56 0.61
CA TYR A 131 25.68 1.20 1.75
C TYR A 131 25.84 -0.31 2.04
N PRO A 132 26.10 -0.72 3.31
CA PRO A 132 26.46 -2.09 3.66
C PRO A 132 25.25 -3.04 3.68
N ALA A 133 24.64 -3.25 2.52
CA ALA A 133 23.54 -4.16 2.30
C ALA A 133 23.72 -4.92 0.99
N GLY A 134 23.15 -6.12 0.90
CA GLY A 134 23.17 -6.96 -0.31
C GLY A 134 22.46 -6.33 -1.51
N GLY A 135 22.60 -6.97 -2.67
CA GLY A 135 21.95 -6.59 -3.93
C GLY A 135 22.62 -5.45 -4.69
N THR A 136 22.18 -5.25 -5.93
CA THR A 136 22.66 -4.18 -6.82
C THR A 136 22.03 -2.84 -6.39
N PRO A 137 22.81 -1.76 -6.26
CA PRO A 137 22.29 -0.44 -5.92
C PRO A 137 21.16 -0.03 -6.87
N HIS A 138 20.03 0.38 -6.28
CA HIS A 138 18.85 0.80 -7.02
C HIS A 138 18.13 1.90 -6.27
N ARG A 139 17.68 2.95 -6.97
CA ARG A 139 16.87 4.03 -6.40
C ARG A 139 15.56 4.15 -7.17
N PRO A 140 14.41 3.98 -6.50
CA PRO A 140 13.11 4.29 -7.12
C PRO A 140 13.05 5.73 -7.62
N HIS A 141 12.34 5.95 -8.71
CA HIS A 141 12.21 7.30 -9.29
C HIS A 141 11.10 8.11 -8.63
N LYS A 142 10.10 7.44 -8.05
CA LYS A 142 8.92 8.07 -7.44
C LYS A 142 8.54 7.37 -6.16
N ILE A 143 8.13 8.16 -5.18
CA ILE A 143 7.45 7.71 -3.97
C ILE A 143 6.06 8.33 -3.96
N LEU A 144 5.04 7.49 -3.85
CA LEU A 144 3.64 7.87 -3.71
C LEU A 144 3.16 7.41 -2.35
N TYR A 145 2.26 8.16 -1.73
CA TYR A 145 1.69 7.80 -0.44
C TYR A 145 0.21 7.50 -0.62
N ALA A 146 -0.20 6.26 -0.33
CA ALA A 146 -1.59 5.88 -0.29
C ALA A 146 -2.25 6.42 0.98
N LEU A 147 -3.36 7.16 0.84
CA LEU A 147 -4.08 7.68 2.01
C LEU A 147 -4.82 6.55 2.72
N ALA A 148 -4.86 6.64 4.06
CA ALA A 148 -5.56 5.66 4.88
C ALA A 148 -7.08 5.75 4.68
N TYR A 149 -7.74 4.60 4.72
CA TYR A 149 -9.18 4.48 4.46
C TYR A 149 -10.10 5.03 5.57
N ARG A 150 -9.56 5.41 6.71
CA ARG A 150 -10.32 5.95 7.86
C ARG A 150 -9.91 7.35 8.28
N GLU A 151 -8.97 7.92 7.59
CA GLU A 151 -8.38 9.20 7.93
C GLU A 151 -8.34 10.08 6.68
N ASP A 152 -8.69 11.33 6.82
CA ASP A 152 -8.62 12.33 5.74
C ASP A 152 -7.68 13.48 6.17
N PRO A 153 -6.37 13.18 6.32
CA PRO A 153 -5.43 14.13 6.93
C PRO A 153 -5.07 15.27 5.98
N VAL A 154 -5.21 15.04 4.68
CA VAL A 154 -4.83 16.00 3.63
C VAL A 154 -5.69 15.80 2.39
N LYS A 155 -5.84 16.86 1.59
CA LYS A 155 -6.39 16.74 0.24
C LYS A 155 -5.43 15.89 -0.60
N PRO A 156 -5.93 14.84 -1.31
CA PRO A 156 -5.07 14.05 -2.18
C PRO A 156 -4.47 14.91 -3.30
N THR A 157 -3.23 14.63 -3.67
CA THR A 157 -2.58 15.26 -4.81
C THR A 157 -3.23 14.82 -6.13
N PHE A 158 -3.60 13.53 -6.17
CA PHE A 158 -4.34 12.92 -7.28
C PHE A 158 -5.13 11.71 -6.79
N VAL A 159 -6.08 11.28 -7.60
CA VAL A 159 -6.89 10.09 -7.38
C VAL A 159 -6.78 9.19 -8.61
N VAL A 160 -6.59 7.91 -8.40
CA VAL A 160 -6.60 6.91 -9.46
C VAL A 160 -8.01 6.35 -9.59
N ASP A 161 -8.61 6.46 -10.80
CA ASP A 161 -9.86 5.78 -11.10
C ASP A 161 -9.65 4.27 -11.11
N ILE A 162 -10.34 3.59 -10.21
CA ILE A 162 -10.32 2.13 -10.03
C ILE A 162 -11.69 1.50 -10.27
N SER A 163 -12.59 2.20 -10.98
CA SER A 163 -13.97 1.74 -11.14
C SER A 163 -14.06 0.36 -11.79
N ALA A 164 -13.17 0.05 -12.72
CA ALA A 164 -13.10 -1.27 -13.38
C ALA A 164 -12.46 -2.36 -12.48
N GLU A 165 -11.61 -1.97 -11.55
CA GLU A 165 -10.83 -2.86 -10.70
C GLU A 165 -11.50 -3.10 -9.33
N PHE A 166 -12.52 -2.33 -8.98
CA PHE A 166 -13.09 -2.26 -7.64
C PHE A 166 -13.60 -3.62 -7.12
N GLU A 167 -14.31 -4.39 -7.93
CA GLU A 167 -14.81 -5.70 -7.53
C GLU A 167 -13.67 -6.69 -7.23
N ARG A 168 -12.58 -6.63 -8.01
CA ARG A 168 -11.39 -7.46 -7.76
C ARG A 168 -10.65 -7.02 -6.51
N LYS A 169 -10.54 -5.70 -6.25
CA LYS A 169 -10.04 -5.16 -5.00
C LYS A 169 -10.83 -5.71 -3.82
N MET A 170 -12.16 -5.64 -3.87
CA MET A 170 -13.03 -6.15 -2.81
C MET A 170 -12.90 -7.68 -2.63
N ALA A 171 -12.70 -8.42 -3.72
CA ALA A 171 -12.43 -9.86 -3.64
C ALA A 171 -11.09 -10.16 -2.92
N ALA A 172 -10.04 -9.38 -3.17
CA ALA A 172 -8.76 -9.50 -2.47
C ALA A 172 -8.90 -9.16 -0.98
N ILE A 173 -9.63 -8.11 -0.62
CA ILE A 173 -9.90 -7.77 0.80
C ILE A 173 -10.65 -8.91 1.50
N ARG A 174 -11.63 -9.54 0.85
CA ARG A 174 -12.39 -10.68 1.42
C ARG A 174 -11.54 -11.93 1.67
N CYS A 175 -10.34 -12.02 1.12
CA CYS A 175 -9.41 -13.09 1.47
C CYS A 175 -9.01 -13.09 2.95
N TYR A 176 -9.05 -11.92 3.59
CA TYR A 176 -8.70 -11.74 5.01
C TYR A 176 -9.89 -11.94 5.95
N ALA A 177 -10.59 -13.06 5.78
CA ALA A 177 -11.76 -13.38 6.58
C ALA A 177 -11.44 -13.44 8.08
N SER A 178 -10.22 -13.88 8.46
CA SER A 178 -9.79 -13.91 9.85
C SER A 178 -9.76 -12.52 10.50
N GLN A 179 -9.52 -11.48 9.70
CA GLN A 179 -9.41 -10.10 10.18
C GLN A 179 -10.75 -9.38 10.15
N PHE A 180 -11.56 -9.61 9.12
CA PHE A 180 -12.71 -8.75 8.80
C PHE A 180 -14.06 -9.42 8.97
N ASP A 181 -14.16 -10.75 8.91
CA ASP A 181 -15.42 -11.47 9.09
C ASP A 181 -15.76 -11.67 10.57
N GLY A 182 -17.05 -11.72 10.87
CA GLY A 182 -17.54 -11.88 12.26
C GLY A 182 -17.48 -10.62 13.10
N ALA A 183 -17.51 -9.46 12.49
CA ALA A 183 -17.30 -8.11 13.03
C ALA A 183 -18.29 -7.67 14.13
N ARG A 184 -19.21 -8.51 14.62
CA ARG A 184 -20.04 -8.18 15.79
C ARG A 184 -19.22 -7.95 17.06
N ASN A 185 -17.98 -8.44 17.11
CA ASN A 185 -17.01 -8.18 18.18
C ASN A 185 -15.91 -7.18 17.74
N ALA A 186 -16.03 -6.56 16.58
CA ALA A 186 -15.09 -5.57 16.08
C ALA A 186 -15.29 -4.17 16.68
N GLY A 187 -16.06 -4.05 17.74
CA GLY A 187 -16.35 -2.76 18.42
C GLY A 187 -15.10 -1.97 18.81
N GLU A 188 -13.97 -2.64 19.00
CA GLU A 188 -12.68 -1.98 19.25
C GLU A 188 -12.08 -1.37 17.99
N ILE A 189 -12.28 -1.99 16.81
CA ILE A 189 -11.73 -1.54 15.54
C ILE A 189 -12.76 -0.67 14.77
N PHE A 190 -14.04 -1.03 14.83
CA PHE A 190 -15.16 -0.36 14.15
C PHE A 190 -16.28 -0.01 15.13
N PRO A 191 -16.10 1.02 15.99
CA PRO A 191 -17.01 1.34 17.09
C PRO A 191 -18.44 1.73 16.67
N THR A 192 -18.65 2.02 15.38
CA THR A 192 -19.97 2.46 14.86
C THR A 192 -20.86 1.31 14.38
N GLY A 193 -20.36 0.04 14.44
CA GLY A 193 -21.09 -1.12 13.92
C GLY A 193 -21.16 -1.19 12.40
N GLN A 194 -20.49 -0.29 11.68
CA GLN A 194 -20.32 -0.41 10.24
C GLN A 194 -19.32 -1.53 9.94
N ASP A 195 -19.63 -2.37 8.96
CA ASP A 195 -18.67 -3.34 8.46
C ASP A 195 -17.58 -2.66 7.61
N LEU A 196 -16.41 -3.27 7.58
CA LEU A 196 -15.27 -2.73 6.84
C LEU A 196 -15.57 -2.57 5.34
N TYR A 197 -16.27 -3.53 4.76
CA TYR A 197 -16.52 -3.55 3.31
C TYR A 197 -17.33 -2.33 2.89
N SER A 198 -18.40 -2.01 3.62
CA SER A 198 -19.20 -0.80 3.39
C SER A 198 -18.40 0.48 3.58
N LEU A 199 -17.47 0.50 4.54
CA LEU A 199 -16.60 1.65 4.77
C LEU A 199 -15.65 1.86 3.58
N ILE A 200 -14.99 0.81 3.09
CA ILE A 200 -14.09 0.87 1.93
C ILE A 200 -14.86 1.29 0.66
N GLU A 201 -16.05 0.74 0.43
CA GLU A 201 -16.89 1.14 -0.70
C GLU A 201 -17.25 2.62 -0.63
N THR A 202 -17.73 3.08 0.53
CA THR A 202 -18.10 4.49 0.74
C THR A 202 -16.93 5.42 0.47
N GLN A 203 -15.74 5.08 0.96
CA GLN A 203 -14.58 5.92 0.83
C GLN A 203 -14.04 5.93 -0.61
N ASN A 204 -13.97 4.77 -1.26
CA ASN A 204 -13.58 4.75 -2.67
C ASN A 204 -14.60 5.46 -3.56
N ALA A 205 -15.91 5.40 -3.26
CA ALA A 205 -16.94 6.19 -3.95
C ALA A 205 -16.76 7.70 -3.71
N HIS A 206 -16.45 8.12 -2.48
CA HIS A 206 -16.15 9.52 -2.17
C HIS A 206 -15.00 10.05 -3.04
N TYR A 207 -13.85 9.36 -3.04
CA TYR A 207 -12.69 9.80 -3.83
C TYR A 207 -12.94 9.69 -5.34
N GLY A 208 -13.67 8.67 -5.80
CA GLY A 208 -14.11 8.57 -7.19
C GLY A 208 -14.94 9.79 -7.61
N SER A 209 -15.85 10.26 -6.74
CA SER A 209 -16.69 11.42 -7.02
C SER A 209 -15.89 12.70 -7.27
N LEU A 210 -14.71 12.86 -6.65
CA LEU A 210 -13.84 14.03 -6.84
C LEU A 210 -13.25 14.11 -8.26
N ILE A 211 -13.16 12.99 -8.95
CA ILE A 211 -12.67 12.88 -10.34
C ILE A 211 -13.75 12.42 -11.32
N ARG A 212 -15.03 12.44 -10.88
CA ARG A 212 -16.23 12.10 -11.67
C ARG A 212 -16.24 10.64 -12.16
N THR A 213 -15.69 9.73 -11.37
CA THR A 213 -15.75 8.29 -11.59
C THR A 213 -16.47 7.60 -10.44
N ARG A 214 -16.79 6.29 -10.60
CA ARG A 214 -17.52 5.57 -9.56
C ARG A 214 -16.67 5.31 -8.31
N TYR A 215 -15.44 4.88 -8.51
CA TYR A 215 -14.52 4.55 -7.41
C TYR A 215 -13.12 5.07 -7.68
N GLY A 216 -12.45 5.58 -6.65
CA GLY A 216 -11.09 6.11 -6.73
C GLY A 216 -10.24 5.77 -5.52
N GLU A 217 -8.95 5.64 -5.74
CA GLU A 217 -7.94 5.52 -4.68
C GLU A 217 -7.14 6.81 -4.60
N PRO A 218 -7.08 7.43 -3.39
CA PRO A 218 -6.43 8.73 -3.19
C PRO A 218 -4.93 8.56 -2.90
N PHE A 219 -4.13 9.43 -3.51
CA PHE A 219 -2.69 9.48 -3.31
C PHE A 219 -2.20 10.89 -3.00
N PHE A 220 -1.08 10.91 -2.28
CA PHE A 220 -0.31 12.11 -2.01
C PHE A 220 1.13 11.95 -2.51
N THR A 221 1.73 13.04 -2.99
CA THR A 221 3.17 13.14 -3.26
C THR A 221 3.69 14.46 -2.74
N HIS A 222 4.90 14.46 -2.21
CA HIS A 222 5.61 15.68 -1.76
C HIS A 222 6.20 16.46 -2.94
N GLU A 223 6.50 15.76 -4.02
CA GLU A 223 7.19 16.35 -5.17
C GLU A 223 6.23 17.17 -6.03
N THR A 224 6.73 18.27 -6.55
CA THR A 224 6.01 19.06 -7.55
C THR A 224 5.96 18.30 -8.88
N MET A 225 4.75 18.13 -9.42
CA MET A 225 4.58 17.50 -10.73
C MET A 225 5.02 18.43 -11.85
N ALA A 226 5.90 17.95 -12.73
CA ALA A 226 6.19 18.64 -13.98
C ALA A 226 5.04 18.39 -14.97
N VAL A 227 4.59 19.42 -15.64
CA VAL A 227 3.52 19.36 -16.64
C VAL A 227 4.03 19.94 -17.94
N ASP A 228 4.15 19.11 -18.98
CA ASP A 228 4.58 19.55 -20.30
C ASP A 228 3.43 20.16 -21.13
N ASP A 229 2.22 19.63 -20.95
CA ASP A 229 1.01 20.09 -21.66
C ASP A 229 -0.10 20.41 -20.63
N VAL A 230 -0.32 21.69 -20.40
CA VAL A 230 -1.35 22.17 -19.47
C VAL A 230 -2.78 21.93 -19.99
N VAL A 231 -2.96 21.79 -21.30
CA VAL A 231 -4.29 21.53 -21.90
C VAL A 231 -4.71 20.07 -21.67
N ALA A 232 -3.75 19.15 -21.71
CA ALA A 232 -3.97 17.72 -21.43
C ALA A 232 -3.99 17.38 -19.93
N LEU A 233 -3.79 18.37 -19.04
CA LEU A 233 -3.79 18.13 -17.60
C LEU A 233 -5.14 17.59 -17.13
N GLY A 234 -5.13 16.47 -16.42
CA GLY A 234 -6.31 15.73 -15.94
C GLY A 234 -7.05 16.44 -14.79
N VAL A 235 -7.35 17.74 -14.94
CA VAL A 235 -8.13 18.55 -14.00
C VAL A 235 -9.42 19.01 -14.66
N GLN A 236 -10.55 18.83 -13.97
CA GLN A 236 -11.86 19.27 -14.45
C GLN A 236 -12.48 20.22 -13.41
N SER A 237 -12.57 21.49 -13.73
CA SER A 237 -13.07 22.53 -12.83
C SER A 237 -14.57 22.79 -12.97
N MET A 238 -15.22 22.41 -14.10
CA MET A 238 -16.64 22.63 -14.42
C MET A 238 -17.28 21.41 -15.07
#